data_38a1aa06c67104dfa8f32cfa672a62f1
#
_entry.id   38a1aa06c67104dfa8f32cfa672a62f1
#
_cell.length_a   1.000
_cell.length_b   1.000
_cell.length_c   1.000
_cell.angle_alpha   90.00
_cell.angle_beta   90.00
_cell.angle_gamma   90.00
#
_symmetry.space_group_name_H-M   'P 1'
#
loop_
_entity.id
_entity.type
_entity.pdbx_description
1 polymer ?
#
loop_
_entity_poly.entity_id
_entity_poly.type
_entity_poly.pdbx_seq_one_letter_code
_entity_poly.pdbx_strand_id
1 'polypeptide(L)'
;MDLKIAKFQQIIGTIKSTLLKKVRPETILKFYKVMAIPILLYGSETWTLTSNQLRRIEAAEMKLLRPLAGYTLYDHKRNADIRTKLNMTPILDTIKNYRNNWHAHVLRMPYNRLPQRIFHYRPDGRRDIGRPRKRWKDQLSP
;
A
#
# COMPACT_ATOMS: atom_id res chain seq x y z
N MET A 1 -4.67 -11.11 -2.24
CA MET A 1 -4.17 -9.76 -2.54
C MET A 1 -5.17 -8.93 -3.33
N ASP A 2 -5.55 -9.35 -4.51
CA ASP A 2 -6.46 -8.60 -5.39
C ASP A 2 -7.82 -8.29 -4.76
N LEU A 3 -8.36 -9.20 -3.94
CA LEU A 3 -9.60 -8.95 -3.19
C LEU A 3 -9.49 -7.75 -2.23
N LYS A 4 -8.34 -7.56 -1.57
CA LYS A 4 -8.12 -6.40 -0.69
C LYS A 4 -8.00 -5.10 -1.47
N ILE A 5 -7.32 -5.13 -2.60
CA ILE A 5 -7.23 -3.99 -3.51
C ILE A 5 -8.63 -3.64 -4.05
N ALA A 6 -9.43 -4.63 -4.41
CA ALA A 6 -10.80 -4.43 -4.86
C ALA A 6 -11.67 -3.80 -3.76
N LYS A 7 -11.61 -4.29 -2.52
CA LYS A 7 -12.31 -3.68 -1.37
C LYS A 7 -11.87 -2.24 -1.12
N PHE A 8 -10.56 -1.98 -1.17
CA PHE A 8 -10.05 -0.62 -1.06
C PHE A 8 -10.59 0.29 -2.15
N GLN A 9 -10.60 -0.15 -3.41
CA GLN A 9 -11.17 0.60 -4.53
C GLN A 9 -12.67 0.85 -4.36
N GLN A 10 -13.41 -0.13 -3.85
CA GLN A 10 -14.83 0.01 -3.56
C GLN A 10 -15.10 1.08 -2.50
N ILE A 11 -14.36 1.07 -1.40
CA ILE A 11 -14.49 2.08 -0.34
C ILE A 11 -14.14 3.47 -0.86
N ILE A 12 -13.05 3.61 -1.62
CA ILE A 12 -12.70 4.86 -2.29
C ILE A 12 -13.85 5.35 -3.18
N GLY A 13 -14.44 4.45 -3.96
CA GLY A 13 -15.61 4.76 -4.82
C GLY A 13 -16.81 5.24 -4.00
N THR A 14 -17.11 4.57 -2.90
CA THR A 14 -18.22 4.94 -1.99
C THR A 14 -17.98 6.30 -1.35
N ILE A 15 -16.81 6.55 -0.79
CA ILE A 15 -16.44 7.85 -0.20
C ILE A 15 -16.57 8.96 -1.26
N LYS A 16 -16.06 8.73 -2.46
CA LYS A 16 -16.14 9.69 -3.56
C LYS A 16 -17.59 9.99 -3.96
N SER A 17 -18.40 8.96 -4.18
CA SER A 17 -19.78 9.14 -4.66
C SER A 17 -20.71 9.78 -3.62
N THR A 18 -20.52 9.44 -2.34
CA THR A 18 -21.42 9.86 -1.27
C THR A 18 -21.02 11.17 -0.60
N LEU A 19 -19.72 11.43 -0.43
CA LEU A 19 -19.22 12.50 0.43
C LEU A 19 -18.57 13.66 -0.34
N LEU A 20 -18.01 13.45 -1.53
CA LEU A 20 -17.16 14.43 -2.20
C LEU A 20 -17.80 15.81 -2.40
N LYS A 21 -19.12 15.86 -2.65
CA LYS A 21 -19.85 17.11 -2.87
C LYS A 21 -20.62 17.62 -1.62
N LYS A 22 -20.65 16.83 -0.56
CA LYS A 22 -21.53 17.09 0.60
C LYS A 22 -20.76 17.50 1.87
N VAL A 23 -19.47 17.18 1.91
CA VAL A 23 -18.66 17.28 3.13
C VAL A 23 -17.34 17.97 2.83
N ARG A 24 -16.78 18.65 3.85
CA ARG A 24 -15.48 19.34 3.74
C ARG A 24 -14.34 18.36 3.42
N PRO A 25 -13.34 18.76 2.63
CA PRO A 25 -12.20 17.91 2.26
C PRO A 25 -11.50 17.25 3.45
N GLU A 26 -11.31 17.98 4.55
CA GLU A 26 -10.64 17.50 5.76
C GLU A 26 -11.41 16.32 6.39
N THR A 27 -12.74 16.40 6.39
CA THR A 27 -13.60 15.33 6.90
C THR A 27 -13.51 14.08 6.01
N ILE A 28 -13.49 14.28 4.69
CA ILE A 28 -13.32 13.17 3.73
C ILE A 28 -11.96 12.49 3.93
N LEU A 29 -10.91 13.27 4.16
CA LEU A 29 -9.57 12.72 4.47
C LEU A 29 -9.56 11.92 5.78
N LYS A 30 -10.34 12.34 6.79
CA LYS A 30 -10.52 11.55 8.03
C LYS A 30 -11.19 10.21 7.73
N PHE A 31 -12.27 10.19 6.96
CA PHE A 31 -12.92 8.93 6.53
C PHE A 31 -11.95 8.04 5.75
N TYR A 32 -11.19 8.61 4.82
CA TYR A 32 -10.17 7.86 4.10
C TYR A 32 -9.15 7.22 5.05
N LYS A 33 -8.62 7.99 6.01
CA LYS A 33 -7.62 7.51 6.99
C LYS A 33 -8.18 6.43 7.92
N VAL A 34 -9.44 6.54 8.34
CA VAL A 34 -10.03 5.63 9.33
C VAL A 34 -10.64 4.38 8.67
N MET A 35 -11.18 4.49 7.48
CA MET A 35 -11.89 3.38 6.82
C MET A 35 -11.07 2.70 5.72
N ALA A 36 -10.54 3.47 4.77
CA ALA A 36 -9.90 2.90 3.60
C ALA A 36 -8.49 2.38 3.89
N ILE A 37 -7.66 3.18 4.55
CA ILE A 37 -6.26 2.84 4.85
C ILE A 37 -6.14 1.57 5.71
N PRO A 38 -6.85 1.41 6.85
CA PRO A 38 -6.69 0.21 7.69
C PRO A 38 -7.09 -1.08 6.98
N ILE A 39 -8.13 -1.05 6.15
CA ILE A 39 -8.57 -2.22 5.38
C ILE A 39 -7.51 -2.66 4.38
N LEU A 40 -6.85 -1.72 3.71
CA LEU A 40 -5.76 -2.02 2.82
C LEU A 40 -4.52 -2.49 3.59
N LEU A 41 -4.15 -1.78 4.65
CA LEU A 41 -2.88 -2.03 5.36
C LEU A 41 -2.89 -3.29 6.21
N TYR A 42 -4.05 -3.83 6.58
CA TYR A 42 -4.11 -5.04 7.39
C TYR A 42 -3.41 -6.22 6.71
N GLY A 43 -2.32 -6.69 7.31
CA GLY A 43 -1.48 -7.77 6.79
C GLY A 43 -0.57 -7.35 5.62
N SER A 44 -0.44 -6.05 5.33
CA SER A 44 0.38 -5.55 4.22
C SER A 44 1.88 -5.78 4.41
N GLU A 45 2.32 -5.99 5.63
CA GLU A 45 3.70 -6.32 6.00
C GLU A 45 4.18 -7.63 5.36
N THR A 46 3.27 -8.58 5.12
CA THR A 46 3.59 -9.89 4.54
C THR A 46 3.50 -9.92 3.02
N TRP A 47 3.07 -8.84 2.38
CA TRP A 47 2.78 -8.86 0.95
C TRP A 47 4.02 -8.80 0.07
N THR A 48 3.97 -9.59 -1.01
CA THR A 48 4.89 -9.45 -2.15
C THR A 48 4.12 -8.80 -3.30
N LEU A 49 4.34 -7.49 -3.48
CA LEU A 49 3.59 -6.69 -4.45
C LEU A 49 4.29 -6.66 -5.81
N THR A 50 3.52 -6.88 -6.86
CA THR A 50 3.95 -6.64 -8.24
C THR A 50 3.86 -5.16 -8.59
N SER A 51 4.61 -4.71 -9.60
CA SER A 51 4.56 -3.32 -10.08
C SER A 51 3.14 -2.91 -10.53
N ASN A 52 2.37 -3.86 -11.08
CA ASN A 52 0.99 -3.60 -11.47
C ASN A 52 0.08 -3.37 -10.26
N GLN A 53 0.23 -4.17 -9.20
CA GLN A 53 -0.55 -4.00 -7.97
C GLN A 53 -0.22 -2.68 -7.28
N LEU A 54 1.06 -2.27 -7.24
CA LEU A 54 1.46 -0.96 -6.72
C LEU A 54 0.78 0.18 -7.49
N ARG A 55 0.80 0.14 -8.83
CA ARG A 55 0.12 1.14 -9.67
C ARG A 55 -1.40 1.18 -9.43
N ARG A 56 -2.04 0.02 -9.26
CA ARG A 56 -3.48 -0.07 -8.97
C ARG A 56 -3.84 0.57 -7.62
N ILE A 57 -3.02 0.37 -6.59
CA ILE A 57 -3.20 0.98 -5.26
C ILE A 57 -3.04 2.49 -5.38
N GLU A 58 -1.97 2.97 -6.00
CA GLU A 58 -1.72 4.40 -6.18
C GLU A 58 -2.79 5.07 -7.03
N ALA A 59 -3.22 4.46 -8.11
CA ALA A 59 -4.30 4.98 -8.94
C ALA A 59 -5.64 5.07 -8.17
N ALA A 60 -5.93 4.10 -7.31
CA ALA A 60 -7.12 4.14 -6.46
C ALA A 60 -7.05 5.30 -5.46
N GLU A 61 -5.91 5.51 -4.80
CA GLU A 61 -5.68 6.66 -3.92
C GLU A 61 -5.90 7.98 -4.66
N MET A 62 -5.31 8.14 -5.83
CA MET A 62 -5.41 9.36 -6.62
C MET A 62 -6.83 9.64 -7.15
N LYS A 63 -7.67 8.62 -7.37
CA LYS A 63 -9.08 8.81 -7.70
C LYS A 63 -9.86 9.61 -6.64
N LEU A 64 -9.45 9.53 -5.39
CA LEU A 64 -10.02 10.31 -4.28
C LEU A 64 -9.28 11.63 -4.06
N LEU A 65 -7.95 11.58 -3.96
CA LEU A 65 -7.16 12.75 -3.54
C LEU A 65 -7.13 13.85 -4.60
N ARG A 66 -7.12 13.51 -5.89
CA ARG A 66 -7.06 14.50 -6.97
C ARG A 66 -8.25 15.46 -6.97
N PRO A 67 -9.52 15.00 -6.95
CA PRO A 67 -10.68 15.87 -6.83
C PRO A 67 -10.71 16.66 -5.52
N LEU A 68 -10.25 16.07 -4.40
CA LEU A 68 -10.17 16.76 -3.11
C LEU A 68 -9.19 17.94 -3.14
N ALA A 69 -8.11 17.82 -3.87
CA ALA A 69 -7.16 18.90 -4.11
C ALA A 69 -7.67 19.95 -5.13
N GLY A 70 -8.85 19.72 -5.72
CA GLY A 70 -9.43 20.60 -6.73
C GLY A 70 -8.83 20.44 -8.14
N TYR A 71 -8.20 19.30 -8.42
CA TYR A 71 -7.60 19.01 -9.71
C TYR A 71 -8.36 17.94 -10.49
N THR A 72 -8.35 18.08 -11.80
CA THR A 72 -8.81 17.08 -12.76
C THR A 72 -7.63 16.33 -13.38
N LEU A 73 -7.90 15.33 -14.22
CA LEU A 73 -6.86 14.66 -15.00
C LEU A 73 -6.21 15.57 -16.04
N TYR A 74 -6.96 16.54 -16.54
CA TYR A 74 -6.49 17.51 -17.57
C TYR A 74 -5.47 18.50 -17.03
N ASP A 75 -5.44 18.72 -15.70
CA ASP A 75 -4.47 19.64 -15.07
C ASP A 75 -3.05 19.08 -15.04
N HIS A 76 -2.87 17.80 -15.39
CA HIS A 76 -1.58 17.10 -15.46
C HIS A 76 -0.69 17.27 -14.21
N LYS A 77 -1.29 17.51 -13.02
CA LYS A 77 -0.55 17.66 -11.76
C LYS A 77 0.05 16.34 -11.32
N ARG A 78 1.29 16.37 -10.84
CA ARG A 78 1.98 15.20 -10.30
C ARG A 78 1.31 14.71 -9.02
N ASN A 79 1.34 13.40 -8.78
CA ASN A 79 0.77 12.80 -7.57
C ASN A 79 1.44 13.35 -6.28
N ALA A 80 2.74 13.65 -6.34
CA ALA A 80 3.48 14.26 -5.24
C ALA A 80 2.91 15.63 -4.84
N ASP A 81 2.65 16.51 -5.83
CA ASP A 81 2.11 17.85 -5.59
C ASP A 81 0.71 17.80 -4.95
N ILE A 82 -0.12 16.84 -5.39
CA ILE A 82 -1.45 16.60 -4.81
C ILE A 82 -1.35 16.19 -3.35
N ARG A 83 -0.44 15.26 -3.02
CA ARG A 83 -0.22 14.80 -1.64
C ARG A 83 0.33 15.91 -0.76
N THR A 84 1.28 16.70 -1.26
CA THR A 84 1.82 17.87 -0.55
C THR A 84 0.72 18.88 -0.22
N LYS A 85 -0.14 19.20 -1.19
CA LYS A 85 -1.28 20.12 -0.99
C LYS A 85 -2.25 19.63 0.08
N LEU A 86 -2.49 18.31 0.16
CA LEU A 86 -3.41 17.71 1.13
C LEU A 86 -2.72 17.26 2.42
N ASN A 87 -1.42 17.48 2.56
CA ASN A 87 -0.59 17.01 3.67
C ASN A 87 -0.78 15.50 3.94
N MET A 88 -0.59 14.71 2.87
CA MET A 88 -0.80 13.27 2.89
C MET A 88 0.48 12.51 2.57
N THR A 89 0.80 11.51 3.41
CA THR A 89 1.88 10.56 3.14
C THR A 89 1.43 9.57 2.06
N PRO A 90 2.30 9.22 1.08
CA PRO A 90 2.00 8.19 0.10
C PRO A 90 1.64 6.86 0.77
N ILE A 91 0.56 6.23 0.35
CA ILE A 91 0.13 4.94 0.91
C ILE A 91 1.16 3.84 0.66
N LEU A 92 1.90 3.93 -0.45
CA LEU A 92 2.96 2.98 -0.77
C LEU A 92 4.13 3.06 0.22
N ASP A 93 4.47 4.26 0.69
CA ASP A 93 5.50 4.46 1.72
C ASP A 93 5.04 3.90 3.07
N THR A 94 3.77 4.02 3.39
CA THR A 94 3.18 3.41 4.59
C THR A 94 3.28 1.89 4.53
N ILE A 95 2.96 1.26 3.39
CA ILE A 95 3.12 -0.18 3.18
C ILE A 95 4.60 -0.59 3.34
N LYS A 96 5.52 0.20 2.78
CA LYS A 96 6.96 -0.04 2.91
C LYS A 96 7.43 0.02 4.37
N ASN A 97 6.96 1.02 5.13
CA ASN A 97 7.27 1.16 6.54
C ASN A 97 6.73 -0.01 7.37
N TYR A 98 5.51 -0.49 7.12
CA TYR A 98 4.96 -1.67 7.80
C TYR A 98 5.80 -2.91 7.54
N ARG A 99 6.25 -3.11 6.30
CA ARG A 99 7.14 -4.22 5.95
C ARG A 99 8.50 -4.11 6.66
N ASN A 100 9.11 -2.94 6.68
CA ASN A 100 10.39 -2.72 7.34
C ASN A 100 10.27 -2.92 8.87
N ASN A 101 9.20 -2.44 9.48
CA ASN A 101 8.93 -2.65 10.91
C ASN A 101 8.73 -4.13 11.24
N TRP A 102 8.00 -4.86 10.39
CA TRP A 102 7.84 -6.31 10.52
C TRP A 102 9.18 -7.04 10.36
N HIS A 103 9.97 -6.67 9.37
CA HIS A 103 11.32 -7.23 9.20
C HIS A 103 12.18 -7.01 10.43
N ALA A 104 12.25 -5.79 10.94
CA ALA A 104 13.00 -5.48 12.16
C ALA A 104 12.48 -6.26 13.39
N HIS A 105 11.16 -6.50 13.47
CA HIS A 105 10.57 -7.33 14.52
C HIS A 105 11.01 -8.80 14.38
N VAL A 106 10.98 -9.37 13.17
CA VAL A 106 11.42 -10.74 12.90
C VAL A 106 12.90 -10.93 13.28
N LEU A 107 13.76 -9.96 12.95
CA LEU A 107 15.20 -10.03 13.28
C LEU A 107 15.48 -10.02 14.78
N ARG A 108 14.60 -9.42 15.60
CA ARG A 108 14.72 -9.43 17.07
C ARG A 108 14.18 -10.70 17.73
N MET A 109 13.50 -11.57 16.98
CA MET A 109 12.99 -12.83 17.52
C MET A 109 14.14 -13.81 17.84
N PRO A 110 14.00 -14.64 18.87
CA PRO A 110 14.92 -15.76 19.09
C PRO A 110 14.94 -16.71 17.89
N TYR A 111 16.11 -17.27 17.59
CA TYR A 111 16.32 -18.12 16.40
C TYR A 111 15.44 -19.39 16.38
N ASN A 112 14.98 -19.85 17.54
CA ASN A 112 14.07 -21.01 17.65
C ASN A 112 12.62 -20.70 17.19
N ARG A 113 12.26 -19.41 17.02
CA ARG A 113 10.95 -18.99 16.52
C ARG A 113 10.80 -19.28 15.02
N LEU A 114 9.63 -19.80 14.65
CA LEU A 114 9.32 -20.20 13.27
C LEU A 114 9.54 -19.08 12.23
N PRO A 115 9.10 -17.82 12.44
CA PRO A 115 9.35 -16.74 11.49
C PRO A 115 10.84 -16.51 11.24
N GLN A 116 11.67 -16.55 12.28
CA GLN A 116 13.11 -16.38 12.17
C GLN A 116 13.76 -17.54 11.41
N ARG A 117 13.35 -18.76 11.68
CA ARG A 117 13.82 -19.94 10.95
C ARG A 117 13.46 -19.88 9.48
N ILE A 118 12.20 -19.56 9.14
CA ILE A 118 11.74 -19.43 7.74
C ILE A 118 12.46 -18.29 7.03
N PHE A 119 12.73 -17.19 7.72
CA PHE A 119 13.46 -16.06 7.13
C PHE A 119 14.86 -16.45 6.64
N HIS A 120 15.55 -17.35 7.37
CA HIS A 120 16.89 -17.84 7.02
C HIS A 120 16.85 -19.12 6.17
N TYR A 121 15.67 -19.73 5.99
CA TYR A 121 15.54 -20.97 5.25
C TYR A 121 15.96 -20.81 3.79
N ARG A 122 16.76 -21.74 3.33
CA ARG A 122 17.15 -21.91 1.92
C ARG A 122 16.68 -23.29 1.48
N PRO A 123 15.76 -23.38 0.50
CA PRO A 123 15.35 -24.68 -0.03
C PRO A 123 16.51 -25.36 -0.74
N ASP A 124 16.60 -26.68 -0.56
CA ASP A 124 17.53 -27.52 -1.30
C ASP A 124 17.03 -27.73 -2.73
N GLY A 125 17.95 -27.96 -3.68
CA GLY A 125 17.63 -28.27 -5.07
C GLY A 125 18.06 -27.20 -6.07
N ARG A 126 17.92 -27.52 -7.36
CA ARG A 126 18.19 -26.60 -8.47
C ARG A 126 17.08 -25.57 -8.62
N ARG A 127 17.45 -24.35 -9.00
CA ARG A 127 16.46 -23.33 -9.41
C ARG A 127 15.81 -23.74 -10.73
N ASP A 128 14.50 -23.46 -10.83
CA ASP A 128 13.79 -23.60 -12.10
C ASP A 128 14.37 -22.71 -13.19
N ILE A 129 14.22 -23.14 -14.44
CA ILE A 129 14.63 -22.38 -15.63
C ILE A 129 13.74 -21.15 -15.75
N GLY A 130 14.36 -19.99 -15.99
CA GLY A 130 13.66 -18.72 -16.20
C GLY A 130 13.89 -17.69 -15.11
N ARG A 131 13.16 -16.55 -15.21
CA ARG A 131 13.27 -15.46 -14.24
C ARG A 131 12.67 -15.86 -12.89
N PRO A 132 13.44 -15.82 -11.78
CA PRO A 132 12.93 -16.15 -10.46
C PRO A 132 11.74 -15.25 -10.06
N ARG A 133 10.77 -15.83 -9.37
CA ARG A 133 9.68 -15.04 -8.77
C ARG A 133 10.24 -14.09 -7.70
N LYS A 134 9.73 -12.86 -7.68
CA LYS A 134 10.11 -11.87 -6.68
C LYS A 134 9.76 -12.38 -5.29
N ARG A 135 10.74 -12.40 -4.39
CA ARG A 135 10.57 -12.84 -3.01
C ARG A 135 10.22 -11.65 -2.11
N TRP A 136 9.67 -11.93 -0.94
CA TRP A 136 9.39 -10.90 0.05
C TRP A 136 10.65 -10.10 0.45
N LYS A 137 11.79 -10.80 0.64
CA LYS A 137 13.08 -10.18 0.94
C LYS A 137 13.54 -9.17 -0.11
N ASP A 138 13.27 -9.43 -1.38
CA ASP A 138 13.69 -8.56 -2.49
C ASP A 138 12.95 -7.21 -2.49
N GLN A 139 11.97 -7.05 -1.62
CA GLN A 139 11.18 -5.83 -1.46
C GLN A 139 11.54 -5.02 -0.21
N LEU A 140 12.45 -5.53 0.60
CA LEU A 140 13.01 -4.78 1.72
C LEU A 140 13.94 -3.71 1.16
N SER A 141 13.87 -2.53 1.73
CA SER A 141 14.88 -1.51 1.45
C SER A 141 16.16 -1.86 2.17
N PRO A 142 17.32 -1.64 1.55
CA PRO A 142 18.59 -1.68 2.26
C PRO A 142 18.60 -0.65 3.38
#